data_356f5819c83977778f2c0ac46dde93c2
#
_entry.id   356f5819c83977778f2c0ac46dde93c2
#
_cell.length_a   1.000
_cell.length_b   1.000
_cell.length_c   1.000
_cell.angle_alpha   90.00
_cell.angle_beta   90.00
_cell.angle_gamma   90.00
#
_symmetry.space_group_name_H-M   'P 1'
#
loop_
_entity.id
_entity.type
_entity.pdbx_description
1 polymer ?
#
loop_
_entity_poly.entity_id
_entity_poly.type
_entity_poly.pdbx_seq_one_letter_code
_entity_poly.pdbx_strand_id
1 'polypeptide(L)'
;TGDGNKLDLASMAGVAGMAIAAGNNSQSANKKISLKIMTLSNSRQKINDCLGNPVEIGIAVMWKVTDTAKAVFNVDNYKEYLSLQCDSALRNIVRMYPYDVAENVDTTGDGIADEGSLRGSSEVVAERIRKEIQGKVADAGLEIIEARITYLAYAPEIAAVMLQRQQASAIVDARKMIVDGAVGMVEMALERLSEKQVIELDEERKAAMVSNLLVVLCGNKDAQPVVNSGSLYLSLIHI
;
A
#
# COMPACT_ATOMS: atom_id res chain seq x y z
N THR A 1 -11.45 -83.70 -7.89
CA THR A 1 -10.25 -82.80 -8.01
C THR A 1 -10.51 -81.49 -7.37
N GLY A 2 -10.16 -81.51 -6.10
CA GLY A 2 -10.26 -80.31 -5.28
C GLY A 2 -8.93 -79.61 -5.24
N ASP A 3 -8.93 -78.30 -5.24
CA ASP A 3 -7.79 -77.57 -4.83
C ASP A 3 -8.21 -76.61 -3.72
N GLY A 4 -7.64 -76.88 -2.55
CA GLY A 4 -7.84 -76.15 -1.31
C GLY A 4 -7.11 -74.81 -1.28
N ASN A 5 -7.85 -73.81 -1.01
CA ASN A 5 -7.37 -72.45 -0.74
C ASN A 5 -6.73 -72.44 0.64
N LYS A 6 -5.39 -72.55 0.71
CA LYS A 6 -4.61 -72.29 1.93
C LYS A 6 -4.52 -70.77 2.08
N LEU A 7 -5.35 -70.26 2.93
CA LEU A 7 -5.20 -68.89 3.46
C LEU A 7 -3.86 -68.78 4.22
N ASP A 8 -2.98 -68.00 3.70
CA ASP A 8 -1.66 -67.76 4.22
C ASP A 8 -1.75 -66.87 5.47
N LEU A 9 -1.57 -67.50 6.64
CA LEU A 9 -1.62 -66.87 7.96
C LEU A 9 -0.44 -65.90 8.18
N ALA A 10 0.52 -65.85 7.25
CA ALA A 10 1.69 -65.00 7.33
C ALA A 10 1.43 -63.52 6.92
N SER A 11 0.32 -63.24 6.23
CA SER A 11 0.02 -61.85 5.82
C SER A 11 -0.74 -61.03 6.87
N MET A 12 -1.23 -61.63 7.94
CA MET A 12 -1.91 -60.92 9.02
C MET A 12 -0.95 -60.46 10.16
N ALA A 13 0.29 -60.91 10.20
CA ALA A 13 1.27 -60.45 11.18
C ALA A 13 1.99 -59.17 10.80
N GLY A 14 1.87 -58.70 9.53
CA GLY A 14 2.53 -57.48 9.01
C GLY A 14 1.75 -56.18 9.25
N VAL A 15 0.46 -56.25 9.57
CA VAL A 15 -0.38 -55.05 9.70
C VAL A 15 -0.49 -54.56 11.16
N ALA A 16 -0.21 -55.42 12.13
CA ALA A 16 -0.25 -55.07 13.54
C ALA A 16 1.03 -54.37 14.08
N GLY A 17 2.10 -54.33 13.26
CA GLY A 17 3.37 -53.69 13.65
C GLY A 17 3.55 -52.22 13.24
N MET A 18 2.60 -51.64 12.46
CA MET A 18 2.75 -50.30 11.88
C MET A 18 1.89 -49.23 12.57
N ALA A 19 1.21 -49.54 13.65
CA ALA A 19 0.30 -48.64 14.36
C ALA A 19 0.89 -48.07 15.68
N ILE A 20 2.19 -48.28 16.01
CA ILE A 20 2.81 -47.79 17.25
C ILE A 20 4.04 -46.90 17.01
N ALA A 21 4.10 -46.25 15.81
CA ALA A 21 5.06 -45.21 15.56
C ALA A 21 4.37 -43.86 15.26
N ALA A 22 3.17 -43.63 15.81
CA ALA A 22 2.69 -42.28 16.05
C ALA A 22 3.48 -41.76 17.25
N GLY A 23 4.72 -41.39 16.95
CA GLY A 23 5.63 -40.82 17.94
C GLY A 23 4.97 -39.64 18.61
N ASN A 24 4.78 -39.79 19.92
CA ASN A 24 4.71 -38.70 20.85
C ASN A 24 5.89 -37.75 20.56
N ASN A 25 5.69 -36.81 19.68
CA ASN A 25 6.52 -35.62 19.57
C ASN A 25 6.14 -34.72 20.76
N SER A 26 6.27 -35.23 21.97
CA SER A 26 6.42 -34.41 23.17
C SER A 26 7.71 -33.63 22.95
N GLN A 27 7.56 -32.44 22.31
CA GLN A 27 8.59 -31.41 22.43
C GLN A 27 8.84 -31.28 23.91
N SER A 28 9.98 -31.79 24.35
CA SER A 28 10.46 -31.59 25.71
C SER A 28 10.45 -30.07 25.92
N ALA A 29 9.51 -29.61 26.74
CA ALA A 29 9.34 -28.21 27.04
C ALA A 29 10.71 -27.71 27.52
N ASN A 30 11.37 -26.94 26.67
CA ASN A 30 12.68 -26.40 26.94
C ASN A 30 12.50 -25.45 28.12
N LYS A 31 12.80 -25.87 29.34
CA LYS A 31 12.59 -25.12 30.59
C LYS A 31 13.40 -23.81 30.63
N LYS A 32 14.19 -23.53 29.60
CA LYS A 32 15.03 -22.33 29.52
C LYS A 32 14.35 -21.28 28.65
N ILE A 33 14.17 -20.06 29.18
CA ILE A 33 13.68 -18.90 28.46
C ILE A 33 14.88 -18.15 27.89
N SER A 34 14.86 -17.84 26.62
CA SER A 34 15.87 -17.01 25.97
C SER A 34 15.56 -15.53 26.24
N LEU A 35 16.55 -14.79 26.76
CA LEU A 35 16.51 -13.34 26.95
C LEU A 35 17.08 -12.57 25.74
N LYS A 36 17.49 -13.29 24.69
CA LYS A 36 18.00 -12.68 23.46
C LYS A 36 16.86 -12.06 22.68
N ILE A 37 17.22 -11.13 21.83
CA ILE A 37 16.28 -10.59 20.83
C ILE A 37 15.87 -11.74 19.90
N MET A 38 14.57 -11.90 19.73
CA MET A 38 13.96 -12.89 18.87
C MET A 38 13.09 -12.18 17.82
N THR A 39 12.93 -12.81 16.67
CA THR A 39 12.05 -12.31 15.60
C THR A 39 10.84 -13.23 15.47
N LEU A 40 9.67 -12.63 15.42
CA LEU A 40 8.42 -13.28 15.06
C LEU A 40 8.00 -12.75 13.69
N SER A 41 7.85 -13.64 12.71
CA SER A 41 7.23 -13.32 11.42
C SER A 41 5.84 -13.93 11.40
N ASN A 42 4.81 -13.08 11.37
CA ASN A 42 3.44 -13.57 11.20
C ASN A 42 3.17 -13.84 9.72
N SER A 43 2.33 -14.84 9.48
CA SER A 43 1.84 -15.17 8.14
C SER A 43 1.06 -13.98 7.55
N ARG A 44 1.04 -13.89 6.23
CA ARG A 44 0.24 -12.90 5.53
C ARG A 44 -1.23 -13.04 5.90
N GLN A 45 -1.86 -11.94 6.23
CA GLN A 45 -3.27 -11.87 6.56
C GLN A 45 -4.00 -11.02 5.55
N LYS A 46 -5.20 -11.44 5.19
CA LYS A 46 -6.13 -10.66 4.38
C LYS A 46 -7.01 -9.82 5.31
N ILE A 47 -6.89 -8.51 5.21
CA ILE A 47 -7.59 -7.54 6.05
C ILE A 47 -8.15 -6.44 5.14
N ASN A 48 -9.34 -5.92 5.44
CA ASN A 48 -9.86 -4.78 4.71
C ASN A 48 -9.26 -3.49 5.26
N ASP A 49 -8.87 -2.59 4.37
CA ASP A 49 -8.46 -1.22 4.71
C ASP A 49 -9.66 -0.35 5.16
N CYS A 50 -9.42 0.94 5.44
CA CYS A 50 -10.49 1.86 5.86
C CYS A 50 -11.55 2.08 4.78
N LEU A 51 -11.22 1.89 3.50
CA LEU A 51 -12.13 1.99 2.36
C LEU A 51 -12.86 0.68 2.05
N GLY A 52 -12.59 -0.39 2.80
CA GLY A 52 -13.16 -1.72 2.58
C GLY A 52 -12.45 -2.56 1.52
N ASN A 53 -11.31 -2.12 0.99
CA ASN A 53 -10.54 -2.88 0.02
C ASN A 53 -9.76 -3.99 0.72
N PRO A 54 -9.82 -5.25 0.26
CA PRO A 54 -9.05 -6.33 0.84
C PRO A 54 -7.56 -6.19 0.47
N VAL A 55 -6.71 -6.12 1.50
CA VAL A 55 -5.25 -6.06 1.39
C VAL A 55 -4.64 -7.27 2.07
N GLU A 56 -3.54 -7.76 1.52
CA GLU A 56 -2.70 -8.77 2.15
C GLU A 56 -1.50 -8.09 2.80
N ILE A 57 -1.33 -8.30 4.10
CA ILE A 57 -0.27 -7.70 4.88
C ILE A 57 0.43 -8.74 5.75
N GLY A 58 1.75 -8.64 5.84
CA GLY A 58 2.59 -9.43 6.74
C GLY A 58 3.49 -8.51 7.55
N ILE A 59 3.77 -8.90 8.81
CA ILE A 59 4.66 -8.16 9.69
C ILE A 59 5.76 -9.07 10.26
N ALA A 60 6.89 -8.46 10.53
CA ALA A 60 7.95 -9.04 11.38
C ALA A 60 8.11 -8.16 12.61
N VAL A 61 8.15 -8.81 13.77
CA VAL A 61 8.28 -8.15 15.07
C VAL A 61 9.53 -8.65 15.77
N MET A 62 10.41 -7.73 16.13
CA MET A 62 11.57 -8.00 16.98
C MET A 62 11.21 -7.72 18.43
N TRP A 63 11.43 -8.71 19.28
CA TRP A 63 11.01 -8.69 20.66
C TRP A 63 11.99 -9.44 21.58
N LYS A 64 11.92 -9.16 22.86
CA LYS A 64 12.68 -9.89 23.90
C LYS A 64 11.82 -10.07 25.16
N VAL A 65 12.21 -11.01 26.02
CA VAL A 65 11.62 -11.16 27.35
C VAL A 65 12.40 -10.26 28.32
N THR A 66 11.69 -9.35 28.98
CA THR A 66 12.26 -8.46 30.01
C THR A 66 11.94 -8.94 31.43
N ASP A 67 10.73 -9.48 31.61
CA ASP A 67 10.28 -10.02 32.88
C ASP A 67 9.93 -11.50 32.72
N THR A 68 10.84 -12.37 33.16
CA THR A 68 10.68 -13.83 33.07
C THR A 68 9.56 -14.34 33.96
N ALA A 69 9.32 -13.70 35.11
CA ALA A 69 8.25 -14.10 36.01
C ALA A 69 6.89 -13.87 35.36
N LYS A 70 6.65 -12.69 34.80
CA LYS A 70 5.42 -12.41 34.05
C LYS A 70 5.25 -13.34 32.86
N ALA A 71 6.32 -13.61 32.10
CA ALA A 71 6.26 -14.47 30.92
C ALA A 71 5.91 -15.92 31.23
N VAL A 72 6.16 -16.39 32.48
CA VAL A 72 5.88 -17.77 32.90
C VAL A 72 4.55 -17.88 33.65
N PHE A 73 4.24 -16.90 34.48
CA PHE A 73 3.08 -17.00 35.39
C PHE A 73 1.81 -16.34 34.84
N ASN A 74 1.94 -15.37 33.93
CA ASN A 74 0.77 -14.66 33.42
C ASN A 74 0.23 -15.29 32.14
N VAL A 75 1.04 -16.04 31.37
CA VAL A 75 0.64 -16.65 30.09
C VAL A 75 1.25 -18.04 29.95
N ASP A 76 0.49 -18.99 29.44
CA ASP A 76 0.95 -20.36 29.20
C ASP A 76 2.03 -20.44 28.13
N ASN A 77 1.79 -19.76 27.01
CA ASN A 77 2.70 -19.73 25.86
C ASN A 77 2.87 -18.28 25.36
N TYR A 78 3.91 -17.63 25.87
CA TYR A 78 4.18 -16.22 25.53
C TYR A 78 4.46 -15.98 24.04
N LYS A 79 4.91 -17.00 23.28
CA LYS A 79 5.14 -16.86 21.83
C LYS A 79 3.83 -16.88 21.06
N GLU A 80 2.94 -17.79 21.39
CA GLU A 80 1.62 -17.88 20.80
C GLU A 80 0.77 -16.66 21.18
N TYR A 81 0.83 -16.27 22.45
CA TYR A 81 0.20 -15.04 22.93
C TYR A 81 0.66 -13.82 22.14
N LEU A 82 1.99 -13.65 21.95
CA LEU A 82 2.54 -12.57 21.14
C LEU A 82 2.01 -12.61 19.70
N SER A 83 1.97 -13.78 19.08
CA SER A 83 1.47 -13.93 17.70
C SER A 83 0.02 -13.47 17.58
N LEU A 84 -0.84 -13.89 18.52
CA LEU A 84 -2.26 -13.48 18.54
C LEU A 84 -2.42 -11.98 18.77
N GLN A 85 -1.59 -11.38 19.66
CA GLN A 85 -1.65 -9.94 19.89
C GLN A 85 -1.14 -9.14 18.68
N CYS A 86 -0.11 -9.65 17.98
CA CYS A 86 0.36 -9.08 16.73
C CYS A 86 -0.74 -9.08 15.65
N ASP A 87 -1.46 -10.18 15.50
CA ASP A 87 -2.56 -10.30 14.55
C ASP A 87 -3.71 -9.35 14.88
N SER A 88 -4.04 -9.24 16.16
CA SER A 88 -5.07 -8.32 16.64
C SER A 88 -4.69 -6.85 16.41
N ALA A 89 -3.48 -6.47 16.77
CA ALA A 89 -2.97 -5.12 16.59
C ALA A 89 -2.89 -4.73 15.10
N LEU A 90 -2.38 -5.64 14.27
CA LEU A 90 -2.30 -5.44 12.83
C LEU A 90 -3.68 -5.18 12.22
N ARG A 91 -4.68 -5.98 12.60
CA ARG A 91 -6.05 -5.82 12.12
C ARG A 91 -6.68 -4.51 12.54
N ASN A 92 -6.41 -4.05 13.76
CA ASN A 92 -6.91 -2.75 14.25
C ASN A 92 -6.30 -1.60 13.47
N ILE A 93 -4.98 -1.60 13.29
CA ILE A 93 -4.27 -0.50 12.63
C ILE A 93 -4.58 -0.45 11.13
N VAL A 94 -4.60 -1.60 10.43
CA VAL A 94 -4.88 -1.62 8.98
C VAL A 94 -6.25 -1.04 8.64
N ARG A 95 -7.25 -1.23 9.50
CA ARG A 95 -8.59 -0.68 9.31
C ARG A 95 -8.67 0.85 9.45
N MET A 96 -7.64 1.48 10.00
CA MET A 96 -7.59 2.94 10.18
C MET A 96 -6.96 3.67 9.00
N TYR A 97 -6.24 2.96 8.12
CA TYR A 97 -5.50 3.55 7.02
C TYR A 97 -5.95 3.03 5.67
N PRO A 98 -5.99 3.89 4.63
CA PRO A 98 -6.13 3.44 3.24
C PRO A 98 -4.82 2.78 2.77
N TYR A 99 -4.92 1.89 1.79
CA TYR A 99 -3.74 1.26 1.18
C TYR A 99 -2.83 2.28 0.51
N ASP A 100 -3.39 3.12 -0.35
CA ASP A 100 -2.66 4.09 -1.17
C ASP A 100 -3.57 5.29 -1.49
N VAL A 101 -3.27 6.43 -0.90
CA VAL A 101 -3.96 7.70 -1.14
C VAL A 101 -2.91 8.80 -1.19
N ALA A 102 -3.14 9.83 -2.01
CA ALA A 102 -2.29 11.00 -2.04
C ALA A 102 -2.27 11.69 -0.66
N GLU A 103 -1.10 12.13 -0.23
CA GLU A 103 -0.93 12.90 1.01
C GLU A 103 -1.87 14.12 1.01
N ASN A 104 -2.46 14.42 2.16
CA ASN A 104 -3.41 15.52 2.38
C ASN A 104 -4.80 15.36 1.73
N VAL A 105 -5.21 14.16 1.41
CA VAL A 105 -6.58 13.87 0.95
C VAL A 105 -7.38 13.27 2.11
N ASP A 106 -8.49 13.91 2.46
CA ASP A 106 -9.47 13.35 3.39
C ASP A 106 -10.30 12.30 2.64
N THR A 107 -10.01 11.01 2.88
CA THR A 107 -10.75 9.89 2.29
C THR A 107 -11.87 9.40 3.20
N THR A 108 -11.84 9.77 4.47
CA THR A 108 -12.85 9.39 5.46
C THR A 108 -14.02 10.37 5.50
N GLY A 109 -13.84 11.59 5.00
CA GLY A 109 -14.86 12.64 4.97
C GLY A 109 -15.11 13.29 6.34
N ASP A 110 -14.16 13.16 7.27
CA ASP A 110 -14.24 13.73 8.61
C ASP A 110 -13.68 15.17 8.69
N GLY A 111 -13.18 15.69 7.57
CA GLY A 111 -12.60 17.04 7.46
C GLY A 111 -11.14 17.12 7.93
N ILE A 112 -10.53 16.01 8.31
CA ILE A 112 -9.14 15.90 8.71
C ILE A 112 -8.39 15.16 7.61
N ALA A 113 -7.26 15.72 7.14
CA ALA A 113 -6.42 15.02 6.18
C ALA A 113 -5.92 13.70 6.79
N ASP A 114 -6.03 12.60 6.03
CA ASP A 114 -5.56 11.29 6.47
C ASP A 114 -4.07 11.36 6.85
N GLU A 115 -3.70 10.72 7.97
CA GLU A 115 -2.31 10.67 8.45
C GLU A 115 -1.38 9.85 7.52
N GLY A 116 -1.70 9.78 6.25
CA GLY A 116 -0.98 9.02 5.24
C GLY A 116 -1.64 7.67 4.90
N SER A 117 -0.94 6.86 4.16
CA SER A 117 -1.40 5.55 3.69
C SER A 117 -0.51 4.43 4.22
N LEU A 118 -1.00 3.18 4.17
CA LEU A 118 -0.21 2.00 4.55
C LEU A 118 1.08 1.91 3.72
N ARG A 119 1.03 2.33 2.45
CA ARG A 119 2.17 2.30 1.54
C ARG A 119 3.09 3.51 1.69
N GLY A 120 2.53 4.72 1.75
CA GLY A 120 3.31 5.96 1.78
C GLY A 120 3.93 6.25 3.14
N SER A 121 3.22 5.90 4.23
CA SER A 121 3.64 6.19 5.61
C SER A 121 3.99 4.93 6.40
N SER A 122 4.64 3.97 5.75
CA SER A 122 4.93 2.65 6.33
C SER A 122 5.68 2.70 7.66
N GLU A 123 6.56 3.68 7.87
CA GLU A 123 7.30 3.86 9.13
C GLU A 123 6.40 4.34 10.27
N VAL A 124 5.52 5.30 10.01
CA VAL A 124 4.56 5.81 11.00
C VAL A 124 3.58 4.70 11.40
N VAL A 125 3.09 3.96 10.41
CA VAL A 125 2.19 2.82 10.63
C VAL A 125 2.90 1.72 11.42
N ALA A 126 4.15 1.40 11.10
CA ALA A 126 4.95 0.41 11.83
C ALA A 126 5.16 0.81 13.29
N GLU A 127 5.42 2.08 13.56
CA GLU A 127 5.57 2.58 14.94
C GLU A 127 4.23 2.54 15.71
N ARG A 128 3.10 2.81 15.07
CA ARG A 128 1.77 2.62 15.68
C ARG A 128 1.50 1.15 15.98
N ILE A 129 1.81 0.24 15.05
CA ILE A 129 1.70 -1.20 15.27
C ILE A 129 2.57 -1.61 16.46
N ARG A 130 3.81 -1.14 16.54
CA ARG A 130 4.72 -1.41 17.67
C ARG A 130 4.11 -0.99 19.00
N LYS A 131 3.58 0.24 19.10
CA LYS A 131 2.96 0.78 20.31
C LYS A 131 1.72 -0.02 20.71
N GLU A 132 0.88 -0.35 19.74
CA GLU A 132 -0.35 -1.13 19.97
C GLU A 132 -0.02 -2.54 20.50
N ILE A 133 0.96 -3.22 19.89
CA ILE A 133 1.43 -4.53 20.36
C ILE A 133 2.04 -4.39 21.76
N GLN A 134 2.91 -3.39 21.98
CA GLN A 134 3.54 -3.19 23.28
C GLN A 134 2.51 -3.01 24.41
N GLY A 135 1.45 -2.23 24.17
CA GLY A 135 0.39 -2.06 25.15
C GLY A 135 -0.30 -3.37 25.54
N LYS A 136 -0.42 -4.31 24.59
CA LYS A 136 -1.10 -5.60 24.79
C LYS A 136 -0.21 -6.66 25.44
N VAL A 137 1.11 -6.58 25.25
CA VAL A 137 2.05 -7.63 25.70
C VAL A 137 2.86 -7.24 26.95
N ALA A 138 2.68 -6.02 27.46
CA ALA A 138 3.39 -5.54 28.64
C ALA A 138 3.11 -6.42 29.87
N ASP A 139 1.88 -6.90 30.04
CA ASP A 139 1.49 -7.77 31.14
C ASP A 139 2.08 -9.19 31.05
N ALA A 140 2.52 -9.59 29.87
CA ALA A 140 3.25 -10.83 29.64
C ALA A 140 4.78 -10.68 29.80
N GLY A 141 5.28 -9.51 30.24
CA GLY A 141 6.70 -9.25 30.43
C GLY A 141 7.53 -9.26 29.15
N LEU A 142 6.91 -8.92 28.01
CA LEU A 142 7.54 -8.85 26.71
C LEU A 142 7.78 -7.39 26.33
N GLU A 143 8.92 -7.13 25.69
CA GLU A 143 9.27 -5.83 25.13
C GLU A 143 9.39 -5.95 23.61
N ILE A 144 8.66 -5.09 22.90
CA ILE A 144 8.71 -4.98 21.44
C ILE A 144 9.74 -3.92 21.08
N ILE A 145 10.81 -4.36 20.43
CA ILE A 145 11.90 -3.48 20.00
C ILE A 145 11.50 -2.76 18.73
N GLU A 146 11.02 -3.52 17.75
CA GLU A 146 10.67 -2.99 16.43
C GLU A 146 9.56 -3.84 15.81
N ALA A 147 8.68 -3.21 15.07
CA ALA A 147 7.73 -3.86 14.16
C ALA A 147 7.95 -3.34 12.75
N ARG A 148 7.95 -4.22 11.75
CA ARG A 148 8.11 -3.86 10.34
C ARG A 148 7.07 -4.55 9.48
N ILE A 149 6.53 -3.83 8.52
CA ILE A 149 5.70 -4.41 7.47
C ILE A 149 6.65 -5.11 6.49
N THR A 150 6.48 -6.41 6.32
CA THR A 150 7.31 -7.23 5.42
C THR A 150 6.66 -7.47 4.07
N TYR A 151 5.35 -7.39 4.03
CA TYR A 151 4.56 -7.59 2.83
C TYR A 151 3.31 -6.71 2.88
N LEU A 152 3.01 -6.04 1.78
CA LEU A 152 1.80 -5.24 1.61
C LEU A 152 1.41 -5.24 0.13
N ALA A 153 0.23 -5.76 -0.18
CA ALA A 153 -0.33 -5.77 -1.52
C ALA A 153 -1.85 -5.79 -1.47
N TYR A 154 -2.50 -5.36 -2.52
CA TYR A 154 -3.92 -5.67 -2.68
C TYR A 154 -4.14 -7.17 -2.82
N ALA A 155 -5.24 -7.66 -2.30
CA ALA A 155 -5.63 -9.05 -2.51
C ALA A 155 -5.77 -9.35 -4.01
N PRO A 156 -5.40 -10.56 -4.47
CA PRO A 156 -5.36 -10.90 -5.90
C PRO A 156 -6.67 -10.62 -6.65
N GLU A 157 -7.80 -10.72 -5.94
CA GLU A 157 -9.14 -10.55 -6.53
C GLU A 157 -9.40 -9.12 -7.03
N ILE A 158 -8.77 -8.13 -6.41
CA ILE A 158 -8.97 -6.71 -6.75
C ILE A 158 -7.74 -6.04 -7.33
N ALA A 159 -6.58 -6.70 -7.30
CA ALA A 159 -5.30 -6.10 -7.69
C ALA A 159 -5.33 -5.50 -9.10
N ALA A 160 -5.91 -6.19 -10.08
CA ALA A 160 -6.01 -5.69 -11.45
C ALA A 160 -6.89 -4.46 -11.57
N VAL A 161 -8.03 -4.43 -10.87
CA VAL A 161 -8.97 -3.28 -10.89
C VAL A 161 -8.35 -2.07 -10.20
N MET A 162 -7.63 -2.30 -9.08
CA MET A 162 -6.96 -1.22 -8.36
C MET A 162 -5.80 -0.64 -9.16
N LEU A 163 -5.07 -1.47 -9.91
CA LEU A 163 -4.03 -0.99 -10.82
C LEU A 163 -4.61 -0.09 -11.91
N GLN A 164 -5.75 -0.48 -12.52
CA GLN A 164 -6.44 0.35 -13.51
C GLN A 164 -6.89 1.68 -12.91
N ARG A 165 -7.43 1.67 -11.69
CA ARG A 165 -7.82 2.90 -10.98
C ARG A 165 -6.62 3.82 -10.73
N GLN A 166 -5.50 3.27 -10.25
CA GLN A 166 -4.27 4.04 -10.05
C GLN A 166 -3.74 4.64 -11.36
N GLN A 167 -3.75 3.87 -12.46
CA GLN A 167 -3.37 4.37 -13.78
C GLN A 167 -4.28 5.50 -14.27
N ALA A 168 -5.60 5.35 -14.08
CA ALA A 168 -6.55 6.39 -14.45
C ALA A 168 -6.35 7.68 -13.64
N SER A 169 -6.17 7.58 -12.32
CA SER A 169 -5.85 8.73 -11.47
C SER A 169 -4.56 9.40 -11.91
N ALA A 170 -3.49 8.65 -12.11
CA ALA A 170 -2.20 9.19 -12.53
C ALA A 170 -2.28 9.93 -13.88
N ILE A 171 -3.10 9.44 -14.83
CA ILE A 171 -3.34 10.12 -16.11
C ILE A 171 -4.06 11.45 -15.91
N VAL A 172 -5.07 11.48 -15.03
CA VAL A 172 -5.82 12.71 -14.71
C VAL A 172 -4.90 13.73 -14.03
N ASP A 173 -4.12 13.29 -13.04
CA ASP A 173 -3.20 14.14 -12.30
C ASP A 173 -2.10 14.71 -13.23
N ALA A 174 -1.55 13.87 -14.11
CA ALA A 174 -0.58 14.31 -15.12
C ALA A 174 -1.19 15.37 -16.08
N ARG A 175 -2.43 15.15 -16.52
CA ARG A 175 -3.13 16.13 -17.39
C ARG A 175 -3.40 17.43 -16.66
N LYS A 176 -3.79 17.38 -15.39
CA LYS A 176 -3.99 18.57 -14.57
C LYS A 176 -2.69 19.37 -14.46
N MET A 177 -1.56 18.72 -14.16
CA MET A 177 -0.25 19.40 -14.11
C MET A 177 0.14 20.03 -15.45
N ILE A 178 -0.17 19.38 -16.59
CA ILE A 178 0.06 19.95 -17.92
C ILE A 178 -0.78 21.21 -18.13
N VAL A 179 -2.05 21.17 -17.77
CA VAL A 179 -2.95 22.34 -17.92
C VAL A 179 -2.52 23.48 -17.01
N ASP A 180 -2.26 23.21 -15.74
CA ASP A 180 -1.80 24.21 -14.77
C ASP A 180 -0.46 24.85 -15.21
N GLY A 181 0.46 24.04 -15.71
CA GLY A 181 1.72 24.51 -16.28
C GLY A 181 1.51 25.35 -17.55
N ALA A 182 0.60 24.94 -18.44
CA ALA A 182 0.29 25.69 -19.66
C ALA A 182 -0.34 27.04 -19.35
N VAL A 183 -1.28 27.09 -18.40
CA VAL A 183 -1.89 28.36 -17.96
C VAL A 183 -0.85 29.29 -17.39
N GLY A 184 0.02 28.83 -16.47
CA GLY A 184 1.10 29.63 -15.91
C GLY A 184 2.10 30.14 -16.97
N MET A 185 2.41 29.34 -17.98
CA MET A 185 3.27 29.78 -19.10
C MET A 185 2.59 30.88 -19.93
N VAL A 186 1.28 30.77 -20.20
CA VAL A 186 0.52 31.79 -20.94
C VAL A 186 0.41 33.08 -20.14
N GLU A 187 0.10 33.00 -18.84
CA GLU A 187 0.05 34.17 -17.97
C GLU A 187 1.40 34.92 -17.96
N MET A 188 2.49 34.19 -17.76
CA MET A 188 3.84 34.75 -17.78
C MET A 188 4.20 35.38 -19.14
N ALA A 189 3.76 34.78 -20.25
CA ALA A 189 3.99 35.30 -21.59
C ALA A 189 3.24 36.63 -21.80
N LEU A 190 1.97 36.70 -21.40
CA LEU A 190 1.17 37.91 -21.49
C LEU A 190 1.71 39.05 -20.63
N GLU A 191 2.12 38.76 -19.39
CA GLU A 191 2.72 39.72 -18.47
C GLU A 191 4.01 40.32 -19.06
N ARG A 192 4.92 39.49 -19.54
CA ARG A 192 6.17 39.93 -20.17
C ARG A 192 5.98 40.74 -21.45
N LEU A 193 4.97 40.41 -22.25
CA LEU A 193 4.64 41.20 -23.47
C LEU A 193 4.06 42.55 -23.10
N SER A 194 3.24 42.62 -22.04
CA SER A 194 2.68 43.87 -21.53
C SER A 194 3.76 44.79 -20.92
N GLU A 195 4.65 44.26 -20.09
CA GLU A 195 5.74 45.02 -19.46
C GLU A 195 6.69 45.65 -20.48
N LYS A 196 7.01 44.91 -21.55
CA LYS A 196 7.95 45.37 -22.57
C LYS A 196 7.32 46.26 -23.63
N GLN A 197 6.02 46.53 -23.57
CA GLN A 197 5.26 47.31 -24.57
C GLN A 197 5.55 46.90 -26.04
N VAL A 198 5.84 45.62 -26.25
CA VAL A 198 6.23 45.09 -27.56
C VAL A 198 5.09 45.13 -28.55
N ILE A 199 3.87 44.95 -28.05
CA ILE A 199 2.63 44.94 -28.88
C ILE A 199 1.48 45.43 -27.98
N GLU A 200 0.72 46.42 -28.48
CA GLU A 200 -0.61 46.73 -27.91
C GLU A 200 -1.61 45.71 -28.44
N LEU A 201 -1.96 44.76 -27.57
CA LEU A 201 -2.96 43.72 -27.88
C LEU A 201 -4.30 44.16 -27.32
N ASP A 202 -5.30 44.22 -28.19
CA ASP A 202 -6.68 44.33 -27.77
C ASP A 202 -7.16 43.00 -27.12
N GLU A 203 -8.27 43.05 -26.40
CA GLU A 203 -8.76 41.89 -25.64
C GLU A 203 -9.11 40.69 -26.55
N GLU A 204 -9.58 40.94 -27.77
CA GLU A 204 -9.90 39.91 -28.73
C GLU A 204 -8.66 39.17 -29.25
N ARG A 205 -7.59 39.90 -29.54
CA ARG A 205 -6.30 39.32 -29.94
C ARG A 205 -5.62 38.59 -28.83
N LYS A 206 -5.72 39.09 -27.57
CA LYS A 206 -5.23 38.39 -26.40
C LYS A 206 -5.94 37.03 -26.22
N ALA A 207 -7.28 37.02 -26.32
CA ALA A 207 -8.07 35.79 -26.22
C ALA A 207 -7.73 34.76 -27.32
N ALA A 208 -7.55 35.24 -28.57
CA ALA A 208 -7.14 34.36 -29.67
C ALA A 208 -5.73 33.77 -29.46
N MET A 209 -4.79 34.59 -28.97
CA MET A 209 -3.42 34.15 -28.64
C MET A 209 -3.39 33.13 -27.51
N VAL A 210 -4.12 33.37 -26.41
CA VAL A 210 -4.27 32.44 -25.29
C VAL A 210 -4.85 31.12 -25.76
N SER A 211 -5.92 31.12 -26.55
CA SER A 211 -6.54 29.92 -27.09
C SER A 211 -5.58 29.11 -27.95
N ASN A 212 -4.82 29.76 -28.82
CA ASN A 212 -3.84 29.09 -29.69
C ASN A 212 -2.67 28.51 -28.88
N LEU A 213 -2.15 29.24 -27.88
CA LEU A 213 -1.07 28.76 -27.01
C LEU A 213 -1.52 27.58 -26.18
N LEU A 214 -2.71 27.61 -25.59
CA LEU A 214 -3.24 26.48 -24.80
C LEU A 214 -3.45 25.24 -25.66
N VAL A 215 -3.93 25.38 -26.89
CA VAL A 215 -4.06 24.24 -27.82
C VAL A 215 -2.71 23.60 -28.12
N VAL A 216 -1.66 24.41 -28.33
CA VAL A 216 -0.30 23.91 -28.60
C VAL A 216 0.32 23.27 -27.36
N LEU A 217 0.20 23.93 -26.19
CA LEU A 217 0.84 23.47 -24.93
C LEU A 217 0.14 22.26 -24.33
N CYS A 218 -1.20 22.16 -24.46
CA CYS A 218 -1.97 21.03 -23.93
C CYS A 218 -2.16 19.89 -24.94
N GLY A 219 -1.79 20.10 -26.22
CA GLY A 219 -1.92 19.11 -27.27
C GLY A 219 -0.89 17.96 -27.15
N ASN A 220 -1.32 16.73 -27.39
CA ASN A 220 -0.43 15.56 -27.38
C ASN A 220 0.31 15.31 -28.72
N LYS A 221 0.13 16.20 -29.72
CA LYS A 221 0.76 16.09 -31.03
C LYS A 221 1.60 17.34 -31.27
N ASP A 222 2.73 17.14 -31.93
CA ASP A 222 3.55 18.24 -32.39
C ASP A 222 2.70 19.16 -33.25
N ALA A 223 2.53 20.41 -32.80
CA ALA A 223 1.76 21.40 -33.53
C ALA A 223 2.54 21.79 -34.78
N GLN A 224 2.00 21.50 -35.96
CA GLN A 224 2.52 22.06 -37.19
C GLN A 224 2.08 23.52 -37.30
N PRO A 225 3.00 24.49 -37.32
CA PRO A 225 2.64 25.88 -37.47
C PRO A 225 2.03 26.10 -38.83
N VAL A 226 0.72 26.38 -38.89
CA VAL A 226 0.05 26.85 -40.11
C VAL A 226 0.23 28.35 -40.15
N VAL A 227 1.20 28.81 -40.93
CA VAL A 227 1.40 30.22 -41.21
C VAL A 227 0.34 30.63 -42.20
N ASN A 228 -0.71 31.31 -41.73
CA ASN A 228 -1.73 31.90 -42.61
C ASN A 228 -1.19 33.22 -43.17
N SER A 229 -0.45 33.14 -44.30
CA SER A 229 0.15 34.31 -44.96
C SER A 229 -0.83 35.06 -45.87
N GLY A 230 -2.12 34.66 -45.89
CA GLY A 230 -3.08 35.11 -46.90
C GLY A 230 -3.93 36.33 -46.56
N SER A 231 -3.94 36.85 -45.32
CA SER A 231 -4.89 37.92 -44.94
C SER A 231 -4.30 39.31 -44.77
N LEU A 232 -3.01 39.51 -45.08
CA LEU A 232 -2.35 40.82 -44.88
C LEU A 232 -2.34 41.74 -46.13
N TYR A 233 -2.91 41.33 -47.27
CA TYR A 233 -2.75 42.08 -48.54
C TYR A 233 -4.06 42.43 -49.28
N LEU A 234 -5.21 42.48 -48.63
CA LEU A 234 -6.46 42.82 -49.33
C LEU A 234 -7.15 44.14 -48.92
N SER A 235 -6.45 45.10 -48.29
CA SER A 235 -7.07 46.39 -47.96
C SER A 235 -6.41 47.61 -48.62
N LEU A 236 -5.66 47.45 -49.72
CA LEU A 236 -4.96 48.57 -50.35
C LEU A 236 -5.18 48.66 -51.88
N ILE A 237 -6.36 48.27 -52.43
CA ILE A 237 -6.77 48.63 -53.78
C ILE A 237 -8.24 48.97 -53.77
N HIS A 238 -8.56 50.23 -53.36
CA HIS A 238 -9.69 50.99 -53.89
C HIS A 238 -9.27 52.45 -53.94
N ILE A 239 -8.79 52.86 -55.08
CA ILE A 239 -8.91 54.21 -55.63
C ILE A 239 -9.97 54.15 -56.74
#